data_dd2fe585d12551712d421142c39577ac
#
_entry.id   dd2fe585d12551712d421142c39577ac
#
_cell.length_a   1.000
_cell.length_b   1.000
_cell.length_c   1.000
_cell.angle_alpha   90.00
_cell.angle_beta   90.00
_cell.angle_gamma   90.00
#
_symmetry.space_group_name_H-M   'P 1'
#
loop_
_entity.id
_entity.type
_entity.pdbx_description
1 polymer ?
#
loop_
_entity_poly.entity_id
_entity_poly.type
_entity_poly.pdbx_seq_one_letter_code
_entity_poly.pdbx_strand_id
1 'polypeptide(L)'
;SIRLFIGNGDATFAKPKLLAEKLSEQSRYADILTPEYISQLYKSAPLHDIGKVGVPDAILLKPGKLTPEEFEEMKKHTVYGADAIEEAASSIEDEETRGFLTVGWEIAHYHQEKWDGSGYPAGLSGEDIPLSARLMAIADVYDALISRRVYKPPFPHEKSVAIISEGKGQHFDPVMTDVFMEIS
;
A
#
# COMPACT_ATOMS: atom_id res chain seq x y z
N SER A 1 -2.89 -18.96 -9.05
CA SER A 1 -3.77 -18.07 -9.81
C SER A 1 -3.60 -16.64 -9.32
N ILE A 2 -2.89 -15.85 -10.09
CA ILE A 2 -2.56 -14.42 -9.84
C ILE A 2 -3.81 -13.55 -9.60
N ARG A 3 -4.97 -13.95 -10.09
CA ARG A 3 -6.24 -13.23 -9.92
C ARG A 3 -6.75 -13.13 -8.46
N LEU A 4 -6.24 -13.92 -7.54
CA LEU A 4 -6.63 -13.88 -6.11
C LEU A 4 -5.91 -12.78 -5.33
N PHE A 5 -4.84 -12.21 -5.89
CA PHE A 5 -3.98 -11.24 -5.22
C PHE A 5 -4.12 -9.81 -5.73
N ILE A 6 -4.67 -9.66 -6.92
CA ILE A 6 -5.02 -8.37 -7.49
C ILE A 6 -6.46 -8.12 -7.06
N GLY A 7 -6.68 -7.21 -6.12
CA GLY A 7 -8.01 -6.78 -5.67
C GLY A 7 -8.94 -6.49 -6.86
N ASN A 8 -10.22 -6.33 -6.59
CA ASN A 8 -11.29 -6.23 -7.59
C ASN A 8 -11.11 -5.12 -8.66
N GLY A 9 -10.00 -5.13 -9.41
CA GLY A 9 -9.83 -4.29 -10.59
C GLY A 9 -9.59 -2.80 -10.30
N ASP A 10 -9.80 -1.97 -11.29
CA ASP A 10 -9.43 -0.55 -11.38
C ASP A 10 -9.81 0.35 -10.19
N ALA A 11 -10.81 -0.01 -9.39
CA ALA A 11 -11.29 0.80 -8.27
C ALA A 11 -10.31 0.85 -7.09
N THR A 12 -9.61 -0.25 -6.78
CA THR A 12 -8.63 -0.32 -5.68
C THR A 12 -7.45 0.61 -5.92
N PHE A 13 -6.98 0.67 -7.16
CA PHE A 13 -5.82 1.46 -7.54
C PHE A 13 -6.13 2.92 -7.85
N ALA A 14 -7.41 3.25 -8.03
CA ALA A 14 -7.85 4.62 -8.21
C ALA A 14 -7.75 5.46 -6.92
N LYS A 15 -7.88 4.84 -5.75
CA LYS A 15 -7.84 5.55 -4.46
C LYS A 15 -6.49 6.21 -4.16
N PRO A 16 -5.33 5.54 -4.32
CA PRO A 16 -4.04 6.22 -4.14
C PRO A 16 -3.87 7.39 -5.09
N LYS A 17 -4.34 7.27 -6.33
CA LYS A 17 -4.29 8.34 -7.33
C LYS A 17 -5.12 9.54 -6.91
N LEU A 18 -6.38 9.34 -6.55
CA LEU A 18 -7.27 10.41 -6.09
C LEU A 18 -6.73 11.11 -4.84
N LEU A 19 -6.23 10.34 -3.89
CA LEU A 19 -5.63 10.87 -2.67
C LEU A 19 -4.39 11.72 -2.99
N ALA A 20 -3.53 11.24 -3.88
CA ALA A 20 -2.34 11.96 -4.32
C ALA A 20 -2.69 13.24 -5.09
N GLU A 21 -3.67 13.20 -5.98
CA GLU A 21 -4.16 14.37 -6.72
C GLU A 21 -4.69 15.45 -5.78
N LYS A 22 -5.50 15.07 -4.80
CA LYS A 22 -6.02 16.02 -3.81
C LYS A 22 -4.92 16.58 -2.90
N LEU A 23 -4.00 15.73 -2.45
CA LEU A 23 -2.86 16.14 -1.63
C LEU A 23 -1.93 17.09 -2.38
N SER A 24 -1.78 16.94 -3.71
CA SER A 24 -0.95 17.81 -4.55
C SER A 24 -1.43 19.26 -4.61
N GLU A 25 -2.68 19.53 -4.24
CA GLU A 25 -3.22 20.90 -4.12
C GLU A 25 -2.58 21.66 -2.95
N GLN A 26 -2.00 20.98 -1.99
CA GLN A 26 -1.28 21.61 -0.89
C GLN A 26 0.15 21.97 -1.33
N SER A 27 0.57 23.21 -1.08
CA SER A 27 1.88 23.72 -1.49
C SER A 27 3.07 22.87 -1.05
N ARG A 28 2.96 22.24 0.10
CA ARG A 28 3.97 21.32 0.66
C ARG A 28 4.26 20.10 -0.23
N TYR A 29 3.26 19.64 -0.97
CA TYR A 29 3.33 18.41 -1.77
C TYR A 29 3.34 18.68 -3.27
N ALA A 30 3.06 19.89 -3.71
CA ALA A 30 2.89 20.24 -5.12
C ALA A 30 4.13 19.90 -5.97
N ASP A 31 5.34 20.13 -5.45
CA ASP A 31 6.58 19.85 -6.15
C ASP A 31 6.96 18.36 -6.18
N ILE A 32 6.44 17.58 -5.23
CA ILE A 32 6.71 16.13 -5.11
C ILE A 32 5.67 15.35 -5.90
N LEU A 33 4.39 15.66 -5.71
CA LEU A 33 3.26 14.99 -6.36
C LEU A 33 2.97 15.62 -7.73
N THR A 34 3.95 15.51 -8.63
CA THR A 34 3.79 15.90 -10.02
C THR A 34 2.86 14.93 -10.77
N PRO A 35 2.29 15.31 -11.93
CA PRO A 35 1.50 14.41 -12.75
C PRO A 35 2.24 13.11 -13.12
N GLU A 36 3.55 13.20 -13.40
CA GLU A 36 4.40 12.03 -13.69
C GLU A 36 4.50 11.10 -12.49
N TYR A 37 4.77 11.65 -11.30
CA TYR A 37 4.86 10.87 -10.07
C TYR A 37 3.53 10.19 -9.74
N ILE A 38 2.41 10.90 -9.86
CA ILE A 38 1.07 10.35 -9.64
C ILE A 38 0.76 9.23 -10.63
N SER A 39 1.17 9.38 -11.90
CA SER A 39 1.05 8.31 -12.90
C SER A 39 1.86 7.08 -12.52
N GLN A 40 3.11 7.25 -12.07
CA GLN A 40 3.96 6.15 -11.60
C GLN A 40 3.35 5.46 -10.38
N LEU A 41 2.83 6.23 -9.42
CA LEU A 41 2.14 5.73 -8.23
C LEU A 41 0.94 4.84 -8.61
N TYR A 42 0.09 5.31 -9.51
CA TYR A 42 -1.08 4.56 -9.97
C TYR A 42 -0.69 3.25 -10.66
N LYS A 43 0.27 3.31 -11.58
CA LYS A 43 0.74 2.15 -12.34
C LYS A 43 1.46 1.14 -11.46
N SER A 44 2.16 1.59 -10.41
CA SER A 44 2.95 0.72 -9.53
C SER A 44 2.17 0.15 -8.33
N ALA A 45 1.02 0.72 -8.02
CA ALA A 45 0.19 0.27 -6.90
C ALA A 45 -0.10 -1.24 -6.89
N PRO A 46 -0.36 -1.91 -8.03
CA PRO A 46 -0.53 -3.37 -8.08
C PRO A 46 0.66 -4.18 -7.57
N LEU A 47 1.85 -3.60 -7.52
CA LEU A 47 3.08 -4.29 -7.10
C LEU A 47 3.20 -4.44 -5.57
N HIS A 48 2.35 -3.77 -4.77
CA HIS A 48 2.49 -3.78 -3.32
C HIS A 48 2.51 -5.20 -2.71
N ASP A 49 1.73 -6.10 -3.26
CA ASP A 49 1.57 -7.48 -2.77
C ASP A 49 2.28 -8.53 -3.64
N ILE A 50 3.14 -8.13 -4.58
CA ILE A 50 3.79 -9.08 -5.49
C ILE A 50 4.62 -10.14 -4.75
N GLY A 51 5.18 -9.79 -3.61
CA GLY A 51 5.99 -10.69 -2.76
C GLY A 51 5.19 -11.81 -2.10
N LYS A 52 3.86 -11.76 -2.12
CA LYS A 52 3.02 -12.83 -1.58
C LYS A 52 3.22 -14.17 -2.28
N VAL A 53 3.69 -14.17 -3.52
CA VAL A 53 4.03 -15.41 -4.24
C VAL A 53 5.17 -16.19 -3.58
N GLY A 54 6.00 -15.52 -2.78
CA GLY A 54 7.08 -16.14 -2.00
C GLY A 54 6.65 -16.70 -0.64
N VAL A 55 5.42 -16.43 -0.21
CA VAL A 55 4.87 -16.94 1.05
C VAL A 55 4.26 -18.33 0.83
N PRO A 56 4.52 -19.32 1.70
CA PRO A 56 3.93 -20.65 1.56
C PRO A 56 2.40 -20.62 1.50
N ASP A 57 1.82 -21.40 0.60
CA ASP A 57 0.35 -21.47 0.41
C ASP A 57 -0.40 -21.84 1.68
N ALA A 58 0.19 -22.69 2.53
CA ALA A 58 -0.40 -23.07 3.81
C ALA A 58 -0.64 -21.88 4.75
N ILE A 59 0.19 -20.85 4.65
CA ILE A 59 0.05 -19.60 5.42
C ILE A 59 -0.85 -18.63 4.68
N LEU A 60 -0.57 -18.42 3.40
CA LEU A 60 -1.26 -17.44 2.55
C LEU A 60 -2.76 -17.73 2.43
N LEU A 61 -3.12 -19.00 2.32
CA LEU A 61 -4.49 -19.49 2.12
C LEU A 61 -5.12 -20.04 3.41
N LYS A 62 -4.47 -19.86 4.55
CA LYS A 62 -4.97 -20.42 5.82
C LYS A 62 -6.37 -19.90 6.15
N PRO A 63 -7.34 -20.78 6.39
CA PRO A 63 -8.65 -20.39 6.87
C PRO A 63 -8.59 -20.03 8.37
N GLY A 64 -8.53 -18.76 8.69
CA GLY A 64 -8.52 -18.27 10.06
C GLY A 64 -7.29 -17.43 10.40
N LYS A 65 -7.05 -17.26 11.70
CA LYS A 65 -5.95 -16.43 12.19
C LYS A 65 -4.60 -17.15 12.02
N LEU A 66 -3.58 -16.39 11.66
CA LEU A 66 -2.20 -16.86 11.65
C LEU A 66 -1.68 -16.97 13.08
N THR A 67 -0.82 -17.97 13.32
CA THR A 67 -0.01 -17.99 14.54
C THR A 67 1.03 -16.87 14.50
N PRO A 68 1.68 -16.52 15.64
CA PRO A 68 2.77 -15.55 15.63
C PRO A 68 3.88 -15.91 14.63
N GLU A 69 4.27 -17.17 14.54
CA GLU A 69 5.30 -17.66 13.64
C GLU A 69 4.88 -17.59 12.18
N GLU A 70 3.63 -17.94 11.88
CA GLU A 70 3.05 -17.80 10.54
C GLU A 70 2.94 -16.33 10.12
N PHE A 71 2.63 -15.45 11.08
CA PHE A 71 2.58 -14.00 10.80
C PHE A 71 3.97 -13.45 10.51
N GLU A 72 5.02 -13.89 11.21
CA GLU A 72 6.41 -13.52 10.87
C GLU A 72 6.78 -13.95 9.44
N GLU A 73 6.33 -15.13 9.01
CA GLU A 73 6.53 -15.56 7.62
C GLU A 73 5.72 -14.71 6.62
N MET A 74 4.47 -14.38 6.94
CA MET A 74 3.63 -13.52 6.10
C MET A 74 4.25 -12.13 5.90
N LYS A 75 4.84 -11.54 6.94
CA LYS A 75 5.49 -10.22 6.86
C LYS A 75 6.60 -10.16 5.81
N LYS A 76 7.24 -11.28 5.50
CA LYS A 76 8.33 -11.34 4.52
C LYS A 76 7.89 -11.01 3.10
N HIS A 77 6.58 -11.01 2.80
CA HIS A 77 6.10 -10.61 1.47
C HIS A 77 6.58 -9.21 1.08
N THR A 78 6.76 -8.31 2.04
CA THR A 78 7.27 -6.95 1.79
C THR A 78 8.71 -6.98 1.28
N VAL A 79 9.57 -7.75 1.91
CA VAL A 79 10.97 -7.92 1.51
C VAL A 79 11.07 -8.71 0.20
N TYR A 80 10.33 -9.80 0.06
CA TYR A 80 10.30 -10.59 -1.18
C TYR A 80 9.86 -9.77 -2.39
N GLY A 81 8.84 -8.91 -2.20
CA GLY A 81 8.39 -8.02 -3.26
C GLY A 81 9.43 -6.97 -3.63
N ALA A 82 10.06 -6.35 -2.64
CA ALA A 82 11.13 -5.38 -2.85
C ALA A 82 12.32 -6.00 -3.57
N ASP A 83 12.78 -7.17 -3.15
CA ASP A 83 13.91 -7.90 -3.77
C ASP A 83 13.61 -8.25 -5.23
N ALA A 84 12.41 -8.72 -5.52
CA ALA A 84 11.99 -9.07 -6.89
C ALA A 84 11.97 -7.83 -7.81
N ILE A 85 11.49 -6.70 -7.31
CA ILE A 85 11.47 -5.44 -8.07
C ILE A 85 12.88 -4.92 -8.29
N GLU A 86 13.74 -4.97 -7.28
CA GLU A 86 15.14 -4.54 -7.37
C GLU A 86 15.91 -5.38 -8.40
N GLU A 87 15.72 -6.70 -8.40
CA GLU A 87 16.30 -7.59 -9.40
C GLU A 87 15.83 -7.23 -10.81
N ALA A 88 14.53 -7.03 -10.99
CA ALA A 88 13.98 -6.62 -12.28
C ALA A 88 14.52 -5.26 -12.74
N ALA A 89 14.67 -4.30 -11.84
CA ALA A 89 15.16 -2.96 -12.14
C ALA A 89 16.64 -2.94 -12.53
N SER A 90 17.43 -3.90 -12.08
CA SER A 90 18.88 -3.94 -12.31
C SER A 90 19.27 -4.00 -13.80
N SER A 91 18.40 -4.53 -14.65
CA SER A 91 18.61 -4.67 -16.10
C SER A 91 17.89 -3.61 -16.94
N ILE A 92 17.19 -2.67 -16.31
CA ILE A 92 16.40 -1.63 -17.00
C ILE A 92 17.22 -0.36 -17.17
N GLU A 93 17.35 0.11 -18.40
CA GLU A 93 18.05 1.36 -18.74
C GLU A 93 17.09 2.55 -18.93
N ASP A 94 15.83 2.28 -19.27
CA ASP A 94 14.81 3.30 -19.50
C ASP A 94 14.44 4.03 -18.19
N GLU A 95 14.60 5.35 -18.17
CA GLU A 95 14.37 6.17 -16.96
C GLU A 95 12.91 6.16 -16.50
N GLU A 96 11.96 6.16 -17.41
CA GLU A 96 10.53 6.12 -17.06
C GLU A 96 10.19 4.80 -16.37
N THR A 97 10.66 3.69 -16.92
CA THR A 97 10.47 2.35 -16.34
C THR A 97 11.20 2.23 -14.99
N ARG A 98 12.38 2.79 -14.85
CA ARG A 98 13.12 2.83 -13.57
C ARG A 98 12.37 3.64 -12.51
N GLY A 99 11.81 4.79 -12.89
CA GLY A 99 10.99 5.60 -11.99
C GLY A 99 9.76 4.85 -11.50
N PHE A 100 9.05 4.17 -12.39
CA PHE A 100 7.93 3.30 -12.06
C PHE A 100 8.34 2.18 -11.08
N LEU A 101 9.45 1.50 -11.35
CA LEU A 101 9.93 0.42 -10.49
C LEU A 101 10.43 0.94 -9.13
N THR A 102 11.00 2.13 -9.06
CA THR A 102 11.42 2.75 -7.79
C THR A 102 10.21 3.00 -6.89
N VAL A 103 9.14 3.57 -7.42
CA VAL A 103 7.89 3.78 -6.67
C VAL A 103 7.28 2.44 -6.26
N GLY A 104 7.28 1.46 -7.15
CA GLY A 104 6.82 0.09 -6.87
C GLY A 104 7.61 -0.59 -5.76
N TRP A 105 8.93 -0.40 -5.74
CA TRP A 105 9.81 -0.91 -4.69
C TRP A 105 9.47 -0.29 -3.32
N GLU A 106 9.31 1.03 -3.26
CA GLU A 106 8.92 1.72 -2.02
C GLU A 106 7.59 1.20 -1.49
N ILE A 107 6.60 1.06 -2.36
CA ILE A 107 5.27 0.57 -2.01
C ILE A 107 5.34 -0.88 -1.53
N ALA A 108 5.99 -1.77 -2.27
CA ALA A 108 6.11 -3.18 -1.89
C ALA A 108 6.80 -3.34 -0.54
N HIS A 109 7.88 -2.59 -0.32
CA HIS A 109 8.70 -2.71 0.88
C HIS A 109 8.03 -2.11 2.12
N TYR A 110 7.38 -0.94 1.98
CA TYR A 110 7.00 -0.10 3.13
C TYR A 110 5.50 0.14 3.31
N HIS A 111 4.62 -0.45 2.50
CA HIS A 111 3.18 -0.22 2.65
C HIS A 111 2.58 -0.76 3.94
N GLN A 112 3.29 -1.63 4.66
CA GLN A 112 2.91 -2.17 5.97
C GLN A 112 3.56 -1.43 7.15
N GLU A 113 4.37 -0.41 6.88
CA GLU A 113 4.82 0.50 7.93
C GLU A 113 3.66 1.34 8.45
N LYS A 114 3.72 1.72 9.73
CA LYS A 114 2.71 2.55 10.38
C LYS A 114 3.31 3.86 10.86
N TRP A 115 2.53 4.91 10.79
CA TRP A 115 2.96 6.25 11.17
C TRP A 115 3.63 6.31 12.56
N ASP A 116 3.13 5.54 13.52
CA ASP A 116 3.65 5.46 14.90
C ASP A 116 4.90 4.59 15.06
N GLY A 117 5.41 3.97 14.00
CA GLY A 117 6.58 3.10 14.02
C GLY A 117 6.31 1.65 14.41
N SER A 118 5.06 1.27 14.65
CA SER A 118 4.68 -0.09 15.05
C SER A 118 4.50 -1.08 13.88
N GLY A 119 4.74 -0.63 12.66
CA GLY A 119 4.62 -1.46 11.46
C GLY A 119 5.86 -2.29 11.18
N TYR A 120 5.96 -2.80 9.95
CA TYR A 120 7.05 -3.64 9.48
C TYR A 120 7.35 -3.35 7.99
N PRO A 121 8.52 -3.77 7.44
CA PRO A 121 9.58 -4.60 8.03
C PRO A 121 10.61 -3.81 8.86
N ALA A 122 10.74 -2.49 8.65
CA ALA A 122 11.84 -1.70 9.20
C ALA A 122 11.47 -0.94 10.49
N GLY A 123 10.18 -0.79 10.80
CA GLY A 123 9.72 0.00 11.94
C GLY A 123 9.91 1.50 11.75
N LEU A 124 9.83 1.98 10.51
CA LEU A 124 9.91 3.41 10.19
C LEU A 124 8.69 4.14 10.76
N SER A 125 8.88 5.39 11.15
CA SER A 125 7.83 6.24 11.70
C SER A 125 7.76 7.58 10.99
N GLY A 126 6.56 8.17 10.98
CA GLY A 126 6.36 9.51 10.46
C GLY A 126 6.78 9.65 9.00
N GLU A 127 7.44 10.74 8.70
CA GLU A 127 7.91 11.08 7.34
C GLU A 127 9.12 10.28 6.88
N ASP A 128 9.73 9.46 7.72
CA ASP A 128 10.74 8.47 7.32
C ASP A 128 10.16 7.37 6.44
N ILE A 129 8.83 7.16 6.53
CA ILE A 129 8.11 6.28 5.63
C ILE A 129 7.97 6.99 4.27
N PRO A 130 8.36 6.36 3.14
CA PRO A 130 8.18 6.97 1.82
C PRO A 130 6.75 7.43 1.57
N LEU A 131 6.59 8.57 0.93
CA LEU A 131 5.29 9.17 0.62
C LEU A 131 4.36 8.20 -0.11
N SER A 132 4.89 7.48 -1.10
CA SER A 132 4.16 6.45 -1.86
C SER A 132 3.60 5.35 -0.95
N ALA A 133 4.38 4.89 0.01
CA ALA A 133 3.99 3.86 0.96
C ALA A 133 2.93 4.35 1.95
N ARG A 134 3.02 5.62 2.41
CA ARG A 134 2.00 6.23 3.26
C ARG A 134 0.65 6.35 2.55
N LEU A 135 0.65 6.74 1.29
CA LEU A 135 -0.55 6.78 0.44
C LEU A 135 -1.14 5.38 0.24
N MET A 136 -0.28 4.41 -0.07
CA MET A 136 -0.71 3.02 -0.30
C MET A 136 -1.28 2.38 0.97
N ALA A 137 -0.75 2.70 2.14
CA ALA A 137 -1.23 2.17 3.42
C ALA A 137 -2.72 2.47 3.64
N ILE A 138 -3.15 3.71 3.39
CA ILE A 138 -4.57 4.10 3.49
C ILE A 138 -5.41 3.35 2.46
N ALA A 139 -4.97 3.32 1.22
CA ALA A 139 -5.70 2.70 0.13
C ALA A 139 -5.86 1.18 0.32
N ASP A 140 -4.80 0.51 0.74
CA ASP A 140 -4.80 -0.94 0.98
C ASP A 140 -5.75 -1.34 2.12
N VAL A 141 -5.71 -0.61 3.23
CA VAL A 141 -6.63 -0.86 4.35
C VAL A 141 -8.08 -0.57 3.95
N TYR A 142 -8.34 0.54 3.26
CA TYR A 142 -9.68 0.85 2.78
C TYR A 142 -10.23 -0.24 1.85
N ASP A 143 -9.45 -0.67 0.87
CA ASP A 143 -9.83 -1.76 -0.04
C ASP A 143 -10.11 -3.06 0.73
N ALA A 144 -9.25 -3.39 1.68
CA ALA A 144 -9.45 -4.58 2.52
C ALA A 144 -10.75 -4.54 3.32
N LEU A 145 -11.19 -3.35 3.73
CA LEU A 145 -12.42 -3.18 4.50
C LEU A 145 -13.68 -3.30 3.64
N ILE A 146 -13.67 -2.73 2.43
CA ILE A 146 -14.82 -2.73 1.53
C ILE A 146 -14.93 -3.98 0.66
N SER A 147 -13.85 -4.76 0.54
CA SER A 147 -13.81 -5.95 -0.30
C SER A 147 -14.33 -7.19 0.45
N ARG A 148 -15.08 -8.02 -0.27
CA ARG A 148 -15.53 -9.31 0.26
C ARG A 148 -14.32 -10.25 0.40
N ARG A 149 -14.08 -10.73 1.63
CA ARG A 149 -13.12 -11.79 1.91
C ARG A 149 -13.85 -13.08 2.26
N VAL A 150 -13.18 -14.23 2.08
CA VAL A 150 -13.77 -15.56 2.30
C VAL A 150 -14.37 -15.69 3.70
N TYR A 151 -13.84 -14.97 4.69
CA TYR A 151 -14.22 -15.09 6.10
C TYR A 151 -14.87 -13.83 6.70
N LYS A 152 -14.99 -12.75 5.94
CA LYS A 152 -15.61 -11.50 6.42
C LYS A 152 -16.46 -10.85 5.32
N PRO A 153 -17.71 -10.48 5.65
CA PRO A 153 -18.50 -9.63 4.76
C PRO A 153 -17.82 -8.25 4.63
N PRO A 154 -18.00 -7.54 3.50
CA PRO A 154 -17.48 -6.19 3.35
C PRO A 154 -18.14 -5.25 4.35
N PHE A 155 -17.36 -4.31 4.89
CA PHE A 155 -17.93 -3.22 5.67
C PHE A 155 -18.57 -2.17 4.74
N PRO A 156 -19.65 -1.52 5.19
CA PRO A 156 -20.18 -0.35 4.50
C PRO A 156 -19.11 0.74 4.37
N HIS A 157 -19.22 1.56 3.32
CA HIS A 157 -18.31 2.68 3.08
C HIS A 157 -18.11 3.57 4.31
N GLU A 158 -19.22 4.01 4.92
CA GLU A 158 -19.19 4.89 6.11
C GLU A 158 -18.42 4.29 7.29
N LYS A 159 -18.60 3.00 7.53
CA LYS A 159 -17.86 2.29 8.58
C LYS A 159 -16.37 2.18 8.25
N SER A 160 -16.04 1.92 6.99
CA SER A 160 -14.66 1.84 6.53
C SER A 160 -13.94 3.19 6.67
N VAL A 161 -14.61 4.28 6.31
CA VAL A 161 -14.10 5.65 6.48
C VAL A 161 -13.88 5.96 7.97
N ALA A 162 -14.81 5.57 8.85
CA ALA A 162 -14.65 5.77 10.29
C ALA A 162 -13.41 5.02 10.84
N ILE A 163 -13.16 3.80 10.40
CA ILE A 163 -11.98 3.02 10.80
C ILE A 163 -10.68 3.71 10.35
N ILE A 164 -10.64 4.22 9.13
CA ILE A 164 -9.48 4.99 8.64
C ILE A 164 -9.27 6.23 9.48
N SER A 165 -10.33 6.98 9.78
CA SER A 165 -10.28 8.18 10.62
C SER A 165 -9.72 7.89 12.02
N GLU A 166 -10.13 6.79 12.64
CA GLU A 166 -9.62 6.35 13.95
C GLU A 166 -8.12 6.05 13.93
N GLY A 167 -7.57 5.66 12.79
CA GLY A 167 -6.15 5.37 12.59
C GLY A 167 -5.28 6.62 12.39
N LYS A 168 -5.87 7.81 12.33
CA LYS A 168 -5.13 9.07 12.14
C LYS A 168 -4.04 9.26 13.18
N GLY A 169 -2.80 9.48 12.74
CA GLY A 169 -1.65 9.71 13.61
C GLY A 169 -1.11 8.47 14.33
N GLN A 170 -1.74 7.31 14.15
CA GLN A 170 -1.28 6.01 14.65
C GLN A 170 -0.87 5.11 13.48
N HIS A 171 -1.81 4.54 12.77
CA HIS A 171 -1.56 3.75 11.58
C HIS A 171 -1.20 4.65 10.38
N PHE A 172 -1.92 5.75 10.21
CA PHE A 172 -1.89 6.60 9.03
C PHE A 172 -1.31 7.99 9.29
N ASP A 173 -0.66 8.53 8.26
CA ASP A 173 -0.24 9.92 8.20
C ASP A 173 -1.44 10.83 8.47
N PRO A 174 -1.37 11.74 9.47
CA PRO A 174 -2.50 12.56 9.86
C PRO A 174 -2.97 13.52 8.77
N VAL A 175 -2.07 14.09 7.98
CA VAL A 175 -2.42 14.99 6.86
C VAL A 175 -3.13 14.20 5.76
N MET A 176 -2.61 13.04 5.39
CA MET A 176 -3.22 12.18 4.38
C MET A 176 -4.58 11.64 4.82
N THR A 177 -4.75 11.35 6.11
CA THR A 177 -6.03 10.92 6.66
C THR A 177 -7.07 12.02 6.52
N ASP A 178 -6.73 13.28 6.82
CA ASP A 178 -7.63 14.43 6.66
C ASP A 178 -8.03 14.61 5.19
N VAL A 179 -7.08 14.50 4.26
CA VAL A 179 -7.37 14.57 2.82
C VAL A 179 -8.25 13.41 2.37
N PHE A 180 -8.00 12.20 2.86
CA PHE A 180 -8.87 11.05 2.58
C PHE A 180 -10.31 11.30 3.03
N MET A 181 -10.51 11.89 4.20
CA MET A 181 -11.84 12.24 4.71
C MET A 181 -12.56 13.26 3.82
N GLU A 182 -11.83 14.20 3.21
CA GLU A 182 -12.40 15.19 2.30
C GLU A 182 -12.95 14.58 0.99
N ILE A 183 -12.32 13.51 0.49
CA ILE A 183 -12.68 12.85 -0.78
C ILE A 183 -13.56 11.61 -0.60
N SER A 184 -13.98 11.31 0.62
CA SER A 184 -14.74 10.10 0.95
C SER A 184 -16.25 10.31 0.92
#